data_e16ef3c0adc821821aa6a4d64ded935b
#
_entry.id   e16ef3c0adc821821aa6a4d64ded935b
#
_cell.length_a   1.000
_cell.length_b   1.000
_cell.length_c   1.000
_cell.angle_alpha   90.00
_cell.angle_beta   90.00
_cell.angle_gamma   90.00
#
_symmetry.space_group_name_H-M   'P 1'
#
loop_
_entity.id
_entity.type
_entity.pdbx_description
1 polymer ?
#
loop_
_entity_poly.entity_id
_entity_poly.type
_entity_poly.pdbx_seq_one_letter_code
_entity_poly.pdbx_strand_id
1 'polypeptide(L)' 'MLNIDHLRKQAKRYLRWHREHYYPVAARIRAVLPRYSGLLDREILTQPFRLSDAQELVARTVGFESW' A
#
# COMPACT_ATOMS: atom_id res chain seq x y z
N MET A 1 -4.15 13.60 -16.46
CA MET A 1 -2.71 13.70 -16.11
C MET A 1 -2.51 13.32 -14.66
N LEU A 2 -1.51 12.50 -14.38
CA LEU A 2 -1.21 12.11 -12.99
C LEU A 2 -0.60 13.28 -12.23
N ASN A 3 -1.06 13.45 -10.99
CA ASN A 3 -0.53 14.48 -10.10
C ASN A 3 0.42 13.80 -9.11
N ILE A 4 1.72 14.06 -9.28
CA ILE A 4 2.76 13.44 -8.48
C ILE A 4 2.58 13.76 -6.99
N ASP A 5 2.23 15.01 -6.67
CA ASP A 5 2.01 15.38 -5.27
C ASP A 5 0.84 14.61 -4.67
N HIS A 6 -0.23 14.42 -5.43
CA HIS A 6 -1.36 13.62 -4.98
C HIS A 6 -0.95 12.16 -4.71
N LEU A 7 -0.14 11.59 -5.60
CA LEU A 7 0.35 10.22 -5.44
C LEU A 7 1.24 10.09 -4.20
N ARG A 8 2.08 11.08 -3.93
CA ARG A 8 2.91 11.07 -2.73
C ARG A 8 2.06 11.13 -1.46
N LYS A 9 1.04 11.96 -1.46
CA LYS A 9 0.12 12.05 -0.31
C LYS A 9 -0.62 10.74 -0.12
N GLN A 10 -1.01 10.10 -1.21
CA GLN A 10 -1.69 8.80 -1.16
C GLN A 10 -0.77 7.74 -0.54
N ALA A 11 0.50 7.71 -0.93
CA ALA A 11 1.46 6.77 -0.36
C ALA A 11 1.63 6.97 1.14
N LYS A 12 1.75 8.22 1.58
CA LYS A 12 1.86 8.53 3.01
C LYS A 12 0.61 8.11 3.77
N ARG A 13 -0.57 8.26 3.15
CA ARG A 13 -1.83 7.85 3.75
C ARG A 13 -1.88 6.34 3.96
N TYR A 14 -1.48 5.56 2.95
CA TYR A 14 -1.43 4.10 3.08
C TYR A 14 -0.44 3.67 4.15
N LEU A 15 0.71 4.33 4.22
CA LEU A 15 1.71 4.03 5.24
C LEU A 15 1.15 4.28 6.63
N ARG A 16 0.46 5.39 6.83
CA ARG A 16 -0.18 5.72 8.11
C ARG A 16 -1.25 4.70 8.48
N TRP A 17 -2.10 4.35 7.51
CA TRP A 17 -3.16 3.38 7.76
C TRP A 17 -2.61 2.02 8.16
N HIS A 18 -1.54 1.58 7.53
CA HIS A 18 -0.88 0.34 7.92
C HIS A 18 -0.39 0.42 9.36
N ARG A 19 0.24 1.53 9.71
CA ARG A 19 0.77 1.73 11.06
C ARG A 19 -0.34 1.76 12.10
N GLU A 20 -1.52 2.27 11.74
CA GLU A 20 -2.67 2.36 12.62
C GLU A 20 -3.52 1.09 12.61
N HIS A 21 -3.08 0.05 11.92
CA HIS A 21 -3.79 -1.22 11.79
C HIS A 21 -5.21 -1.05 11.24
N TYR A 22 -5.35 -0.22 10.22
CA TYR A 22 -6.62 0.03 9.56
C TYR A 22 -6.91 -1.12 8.59
N TYR A 23 -7.86 -2.00 8.94
CA TYR A 23 -8.13 -3.24 8.22
C TYR A 23 -8.37 -3.06 6.71
N PRO A 24 -9.13 -2.07 6.25
CA PRO A 24 -9.35 -1.92 4.81
C PRO A 24 -8.07 -1.77 3.99
N VAL A 25 -6.99 -1.21 4.56
CA VAL A 25 -5.74 -1.10 3.81
C VAL A 25 -5.08 -2.47 3.60
N ALA A 26 -5.28 -3.41 4.54
CA ALA A 26 -4.74 -4.76 4.38
C ALA A 26 -5.34 -5.45 3.16
N ALA A 27 -6.64 -5.30 2.95
CA ALA A 27 -7.30 -5.86 1.79
C ALA A 27 -6.74 -5.27 0.49
N ARG A 28 -6.49 -3.96 0.47
CA ARG A 28 -5.91 -3.30 -0.70
C ARG A 28 -4.48 -3.79 -0.95
N ILE A 29 -3.68 -3.90 0.10
CA ILE A 29 -2.30 -4.40 -0.02
C ILE A 29 -2.31 -5.81 -0.60
N ARG A 30 -3.17 -6.68 -0.08
CA ARG A 30 -3.27 -8.07 -0.57
C ARG A 30 -3.66 -8.12 -2.03
N ALA A 31 -4.60 -7.29 -2.44
CA ALA A 31 -5.12 -7.30 -3.79
C ALA A 31 -4.10 -6.80 -4.82
N VAL A 32 -3.24 -5.87 -4.43
CA VAL A 32 -2.35 -5.17 -5.38
C VAL A 32 -0.92 -5.69 -5.34
N LEU A 33 -0.39 -6.03 -4.15
CA LEU A 33 0.99 -6.46 -3.99
C LEU A 33 1.05 -7.99 -3.86
N PRO A 34 1.59 -8.69 -4.88
CA PRO A 34 1.56 -10.16 -4.90
C PRO A 34 2.23 -10.82 -3.69
N ARG A 35 3.29 -10.20 -3.14
CA ARG A 35 4.00 -10.78 -2.00
C ARG A 35 3.16 -10.88 -0.73
N TYR A 36 2.01 -10.19 -0.71
CA TYR A 36 1.09 -10.24 0.42
C TYR A 36 -0.15 -11.10 0.16
N SER A 37 -0.25 -11.73 -1.01
CA SER A 37 -1.50 -12.36 -1.46
C SER A 37 -1.93 -13.54 -0.59
N GLY A 38 -0.99 -14.23 0.06
CA GLY A 38 -1.33 -15.39 0.89
C GLY A 38 -1.46 -15.08 2.37
N LEU A 39 -1.44 -13.81 2.76
CA LEU A 39 -1.44 -13.42 4.16
C LEU A 39 -2.82 -12.99 4.63
N LEU A 40 -3.09 -13.24 5.92
CA LEU A 40 -4.28 -12.74 6.58
C LEU A 40 -4.13 -11.24 6.85
N ASP A 41 -5.26 -10.54 7.06
CA ASP A 41 -5.24 -9.11 7.34
C ASP A 41 -4.29 -8.75 8.49
N ARG A 42 -4.39 -9.46 9.61
CA ARG A 42 -3.54 -9.17 10.76
C ARG A 42 -2.06 -9.43 10.45
N GLU A 43 -1.77 -10.42 9.62
CA GLU A 43 -0.39 -10.70 9.23
C GLU A 43 0.18 -9.56 8.39
N ILE A 44 -0.62 -9.05 7.44
CA ILE A 44 -0.22 -7.91 6.63
C ILE A 44 0.03 -6.70 7.51
N LEU A 45 -0.86 -6.44 8.46
CA LEU A 45 -0.76 -5.25 9.31
C LEU A 45 0.38 -5.33 10.33
N THR A 46 0.90 -6.52 10.61
CA THR A 46 2.03 -6.70 11.51
C THR A 46 3.36 -6.89 10.79
N GLN A 47 3.34 -7.10 9.46
CA GLN A 47 4.55 -7.16 8.65
C GLN A 47 5.13 -5.76 8.48
N PRO A 48 6.46 -5.65 8.32
CA PRO A 48 7.05 -4.35 8.00
C PRO A 48 6.47 -3.80 6.70
N PHE A 49 6.06 -2.54 6.73
CA PHE A 49 5.51 -1.85 5.57
C PHE A 49 6.16 -0.47 5.53
N ARG A 50 7.03 -0.26 4.56
CA ARG A 50 7.84 0.94 4.47
C ARG A 50 7.25 1.91 3.44
N LEU A 51 7.79 3.12 3.41
CA LEU A 51 7.36 4.10 2.43
C LEU A 51 7.50 3.58 1.00
N SER A 52 8.57 2.85 0.70
CA SER A 52 8.76 2.28 -0.64
C SER A 52 7.65 1.27 -0.98
N ASP A 53 7.18 0.51 0.00
CA ASP A 53 6.06 -0.40 -0.21
C ASP A 53 4.77 0.36 -0.49
N ALA A 54 4.52 1.44 0.24
CA ALA A 54 3.35 2.28 0.02
C ALA A 54 3.41 2.95 -1.36
N GLN A 55 4.59 3.38 -1.78
CA GLN A 55 4.78 3.96 -3.10
C GLN A 55 4.49 2.93 -4.21
N GLU A 56 4.96 1.70 -4.03
CA GLU A 56 4.68 0.63 -4.97
C GLU A 56 3.18 0.35 -5.04
N LEU A 57 2.51 0.33 -3.89
CA LEU A 57 1.07 0.13 -3.82
C LEU A 57 0.32 1.19 -4.64
N VAL A 58 0.70 2.45 -4.47
CA VAL A 58 0.09 3.56 -5.23
C VAL A 58 0.37 3.41 -6.72
N ALA A 59 1.63 3.13 -7.09
CA ALA A 59 2.01 3.00 -8.49
C ALA A 59 1.21 1.91 -9.18
N ARG A 60 1.11 0.73 -8.56
CA ARG A 60 0.37 -0.38 -9.14
C ARG A 60 -1.13 -0.12 -9.20
N THR A 61 -1.65 0.62 -8.22
CA THR A 61 -3.08 0.98 -8.20
C THR A 61 -3.45 1.86 -9.39
N VAL A 62 -2.53 2.72 -9.85
CA VAL A 62 -2.79 3.60 -11.00
C VAL A 62 -2.22 3.04 -12.31
N GLY A 63 -1.77 1.79 -12.32
CA GLY A 63 -1.40 1.11 -13.56
C GLY A 63 0.08 1.06 -13.87
N PHE A 64 0.96 1.47 -12.96
CA PHE A 64 2.41 1.35 -13.15
C PHE A 64 2.95 0.14 -12.37
N GLU A 65 4.05 -0.43 -12.85
CA GLU A 65 4.69 -1.55 -12.16
C GLU A 65 5.53 -1.09 -10.97
N SER A 66 6.04 0.13 -11.02
CA SER A 66 6.89 0.68 -9.97
C SER A 66 6.73 2.18 -9.85
N TRP A 67 7.18 2.70 -8.72
CA TRP A 67 7.17 4.13 -8.46
C TRP A 67 8.15 4.89 -9.33
#